data_0bdd9d9a0d9f73305efc0f78277f0978
#
_entry.id   0bdd9d9a0d9f73305efc0f78277f0978
#
_cell.length_a   1.000
_cell.length_b   1.000
_cell.length_c   1.000
_cell.angle_alpha   90.00
_cell.angle_beta   90.00
_cell.angle_gamma   90.00
#
_symmetry.space_group_name_H-M   'P 1'
#
loop_
_entity.id
_entity.type
_entity.pdbx_description
1 polymer ?
#
loop_
_entity_poly.entity_id
_entity_poly.type
_entity_poly.pdbx_seq_one_letter_code
_entity_poly.pdbx_strand_id
1 'polypeptide(L)'
;MTGLIIFMCVACIVYVFVNGGKDSSRNEQRVRRPTEWEHKLHSDQGEGTYEVQPLAKEKESISKTTVPHKKSTYLATKTERKFYGILQELLSDEYVIHCQVSLMALVQPIDFKDNSKTWAKRMDYVITDKDTRVLAVIELDDSSHSRPKRQERDIYVNEVLLGHHPLLRFGVRGTYDPMEISNKIESRTEIRCN
;
A
#
# COMPACT_ATOMS: atom_id res chain seq x y z
N MET A 1 -33.74 0.67 -47.86
CA MET A 1 -32.93 1.34 -46.83
C MET A 1 -31.87 0.45 -46.17
N THR A 2 -31.93 -0.86 -46.30
CA THR A 2 -30.98 -1.80 -45.69
C THR A 2 -29.63 -1.92 -46.40
N GLY A 3 -29.57 -1.65 -47.71
CA GLY A 3 -28.33 -1.75 -48.50
C GLY A 3 -27.30 -0.64 -48.21
N LEU A 4 -27.76 0.57 -47.82
CA LEU A 4 -26.88 1.73 -47.59
C LEU A 4 -26.12 1.58 -46.24
N ILE A 5 -26.76 0.95 -45.25
CA ILE A 5 -26.14 0.72 -43.92
C ILE A 5 -25.02 -0.33 -43.99
N ILE A 6 -25.23 -1.37 -44.82
CA ILE A 6 -24.22 -2.44 -44.98
C ILE A 6 -23.00 -1.88 -45.73
N PHE A 7 -23.17 -0.97 -46.70
CA PHE A 7 -22.06 -0.36 -47.42
C PHE A 7 -21.23 0.57 -46.56
N MET A 8 -21.85 1.30 -45.64
CA MET A 8 -21.12 2.14 -44.66
C MET A 8 -20.32 1.32 -43.64
N CYS A 9 -20.88 0.19 -43.16
CA CYS A 9 -20.17 -0.71 -42.24
C CYS A 9 -18.95 -1.37 -42.90
N VAL A 10 -19.04 -1.79 -44.15
CA VAL A 10 -17.91 -2.39 -44.89
C VAL A 10 -16.83 -1.32 -45.15
N ALA A 11 -17.20 -0.08 -45.52
CA ALA A 11 -16.27 1.00 -45.73
C ALA A 11 -15.52 1.39 -44.45
N CYS A 12 -16.18 1.38 -43.25
CA CYS A 12 -15.52 1.60 -41.97
C CYS A 12 -14.55 0.48 -41.62
N ILE A 13 -14.91 -0.80 -41.87
CA ILE A 13 -14.04 -1.96 -41.58
C ILE A 13 -12.80 -1.90 -42.50
N VAL A 14 -12.95 -1.60 -43.77
CA VAL A 14 -11.81 -1.45 -44.71
C VAL A 14 -10.93 -0.25 -44.33
N TYR A 15 -11.52 0.87 -43.91
CA TYR A 15 -10.75 2.05 -43.45
C TYR A 15 -9.91 1.76 -42.22
N VAL A 16 -10.44 1.00 -41.23
CA VAL A 16 -9.70 0.55 -40.03
C VAL A 16 -8.57 -0.42 -40.42
N PHE A 17 -8.82 -1.32 -41.39
CA PHE A 17 -7.80 -2.28 -41.82
C PHE A 17 -6.66 -1.65 -42.67
N VAL A 18 -6.96 -0.63 -43.43
CA VAL A 18 -5.95 0.06 -44.30
C VAL A 18 -5.13 1.10 -43.52
N ASN A 19 -5.73 1.75 -42.49
CA ASN A 19 -5.02 2.78 -41.70
C ASN A 19 -4.49 2.24 -40.35
N GLY A 20 -4.91 1.05 -39.88
CA GLY A 20 -4.39 0.39 -38.69
C GLY A 20 -3.05 -0.32 -38.90
N GLY A 21 -2.51 -0.34 -40.11
CA GLY A 21 -1.33 -1.12 -40.49
C GLY A 21 0.00 -0.32 -40.54
N LYS A 22 0.09 0.88 -39.96
CA LYS A 22 1.31 1.70 -40.02
C LYS A 22 1.82 2.22 -38.70
N ASP A 23 1.76 1.40 -37.64
CA ASP A 23 2.53 1.69 -36.41
C ASP A 23 2.92 0.41 -35.66
N SER A 24 3.57 -0.50 -36.38
CA SER A 24 4.16 -1.68 -35.74
C SER A 24 5.55 -1.94 -36.32
N SER A 25 6.47 -1.03 -36.09
CA SER A 25 7.91 -1.34 -36.14
C SER A 25 8.73 -0.14 -35.62
N ARG A 26 8.66 0.11 -34.32
CA ARG A 26 9.74 0.75 -33.56
C ARG A 26 9.64 0.32 -32.10
N ASN A 27 9.74 -0.98 -31.88
CA ASN A 27 10.19 -1.50 -30.59
C ASN A 27 11.73 -1.39 -30.58
N GLU A 28 12.23 -0.16 -30.61
CA GLU A 28 13.56 0.12 -30.11
C GLU A 28 13.49 -0.17 -28.62
N GLN A 29 14.00 -1.34 -28.24
CA GLN A 29 14.43 -1.65 -26.90
C GLN A 29 15.36 -0.52 -26.47
N ARG A 30 14.78 0.51 -25.86
CA ARG A 30 15.53 1.54 -25.15
C ARG A 30 16.20 0.81 -24.00
N VAL A 31 17.39 0.26 -24.24
CA VAL A 31 18.25 -0.25 -23.18
C VAL A 31 18.44 0.91 -22.22
N ARG A 32 17.72 0.83 -21.10
CA ARG A 32 17.80 1.79 -20.02
C ARG A 32 19.24 1.76 -19.53
N ARG A 33 19.96 2.88 -19.66
CA ARG A 33 21.29 2.97 -19.04
C ARG A 33 21.10 2.77 -17.54
N PRO A 34 21.86 1.86 -16.92
CA PRO A 34 21.81 1.68 -15.48
C PRO A 34 22.10 3.02 -14.80
N THR A 35 21.38 3.32 -13.74
CA THR A 35 21.60 4.50 -12.92
C THR A 35 22.90 4.32 -12.11
N GLU A 36 23.49 5.42 -11.67
CA GLU A 36 24.78 5.42 -10.94
C GLU A 36 24.78 4.50 -9.70
N TRP A 37 23.60 4.31 -9.06
CA TRP A 37 23.48 3.39 -7.94
C TRP A 37 23.45 1.91 -8.36
N GLU A 38 22.95 1.58 -9.57
CA GLU A 38 22.98 0.21 -10.11
C GLU A 38 24.40 -0.24 -10.45
N HIS A 39 25.26 0.69 -10.89
CA HIS A 39 26.69 0.42 -11.07
C HIS A 39 27.41 0.15 -9.74
N LYS A 40 27.03 0.81 -8.66
CA LYS A 40 27.58 0.56 -7.32
C LYS A 40 27.23 -0.83 -6.76
N LEU A 41 26.05 -1.35 -7.05
CA LEU A 41 25.65 -2.69 -6.60
C LEU A 41 26.42 -3.84 -7.27
N HIS A 42 26.91 -3.65 -8.49
CA HIS A 42 27.66 -4.69 -9.23
C HIS A 42 29.19 -4.61 -9.08
N SER A 43 29.73 -3.51 -8.54
CA SER A 43 31.16 -3.38 -8.31
C SER A 43 31.66 -3.91 -6.97
N ASP A 44 30.75 -4.34 -6.08
CA ASP A 44 31.08 -4.76 -4.71
C ASP A 44 30.89 -6.28 -4.48
N GLN A 45 31.30 -7.09 -5.45
CA GLN A 45 31.54 -8.54 -5.25
C GLN A 45 32.98 -8.79 -4.85
N GLY A 46 33.47 -8.05 -3.85
CA GLY A 46 34.67 -8.37 -3.12
C GLY A 46 34.31 -9.02 -1.80
N GLU A 47 34.82 -10.19 -1.50
CA GLU A 47 34.78 -10.84 -0.18
C GLU A 47 35.33 -9.89 0.89
N GLY A 48 34.44 -9.02 1.41
CA GLY A 48 34.74 -8.14 2.53
C GLY A 48 33.90 -8.57 3.71
N THR A 49 34.49 -9.18 4.71
CA THR A 49 33.95 -9.29 6.06
C THR A 49 33.55 -7.89 6.50
N TYR A 50 32.23 -7.62 6.56
CA TYR A 50 31.72 -6.38 7.11
C TYR A 50 31.92 -6.38 8.62
N GLU A 51 33.02 -5.77 9.05
CA GLU A 51 33.25 -5.45 10.45
C GLU A 51 32.21 -4.34 10.80
N VAL A 52 31.15 -4.72 11.49
CA VAL A 52 30.15 -3.78 12.01
C VAL A 52 30.84 -2.94 13.07
N GLN A 53 31.40 -1.81 12.67
CA GLN A 53 31.93 -0.85 13.62
C GLN A 53 30.80 -0.29 14.49
N PRO A 54 30.98 -0.23 15.82
CA PRO A 54 29.93 0.31 16.69
C PRO A 54 29.67 1.78 16.35
N LEU A 55 28.40 2.14 16.19
CA LEU A 55 27.84 3.49 15.89
C LEU A 55 28.24 4.59 16.89
N ALA A 56 29.21 4.36 17.74
CA ALA A 56 29.57 5.27 18.84
C ALA A 56 30.50 6.44 18.47
N LYS A 57 31.08 6.50 17.25
CA LYS A 57 32.06 7.53 16.88
C LYS A 57 31.58 8.59 15.89
N GLU A 58 30.35 8.53 15.41
CA GLU A 58 29.81 9.49 14.42
C GLU A 58 28.96 10.61 15.04
N LYS A 59 29.31 11.07 16.24
CA LYS A 59 28.56 12.13 16.95
C LYS A 59 28.93 13.56 16.58
N GLU A 60 29.88 13.81 15.69
CA GLU A 60 30.40 15.19 15.51
C GLU A 60 29.99 15.96 14.26
N SER A 61 29.15 15.38 13.37
CA SER A 61 28.67 16.12 12.18
C SER A 61 27.15 16.11 11.97
N ILE A 62 26.36 15.79 13.01
CA ILE A 62 24.90 15.94 12.91
C ILE A 62 24.59 17.44 12.92
N SER A 63 24.21 17.98 11.76
CA SER A 63 23.65 19.32 11.65
C SER A 63 22.62 19.50 12.76
N LYS A 64 22.72 20.58 13.54
CA LYS A 64 21.84 20.89 14.66
C LYS A 64 20.39 20.92 14.12
N THR A 65 19.71 19.79 14.12
CA THR A 65 18.26 19.78 13.95
C THR A 65 17.69 20.54 15.14
N THR A 66 17.06 21.67 14.87
CA THR A 66 16.50 22.56 15.88
C THR A 66 15.34 21.94 16.66
N VAL A 67 14.82 20.79 16.21
CA VAL A 67 13.68 20.10 16.82
C VAL A 67 14.15 18.84 17.55
N PRO A 68 14.02 18.78 18.89
CA PRO A 68 14.36 17.57 19.63
C PRO A 68 13.36 16.44 19.35
N HIS A 69 13.86 15.22 19.20
CA HIS A 69 13.04 14.03 18.91
C HIS A 69 13.17 13.00 20.03
N LYS A 70 12.05 12.33 20.33
CA LYS A 70 12.00 11.20 21.26
C LYS A 70 11.90 9.90 20.48
N LYS A 71 12.71 8.91 20.84
CA LYS A 71 12.63 7.55 20.28
C LYS A 71 11.27 6.90 20.62
N SER A 72 10.57 6.36 19.62
CA SER A 72 9.47 5.44 19.80
C SER A 72 9.98 4.00 19.75
N THR A 73 9.68 3.21 20.78
CA THR A 73 10.16 1.82 20.87
C THR A 73 9.32 0.87 20.02
N TYR A 74 8.03 1.15 19.85
CA TYR A 74 7.08 0.32 19.13
C TYR A 74 6.36 1.14 18.06
N LEU A 75 6.08 0.53 16.92
CA LEU A 75 5.25 1.13 15.86
C LEU A 75 3.80 1.25 16.29
N ALA A 76 3.31 0.27 17.04
CA ALA A 76 1.93 0.11 17.43
C ALA A 76 1.72 0.25 18.93
N THR A 77 0.55 0.69 19.37
CA THR A 77 0.13 0.76 20.77
C THR A 77 0.03 -0.64 21.39
N LYS A 78 -0.12 -0.72 22.70
CA LYS A 78 -0.29 -2.02 23.41
C LYS A 78 -1.53 -2.77 22.91
N THR A 79 -2.62 -2.06 22.64
CA THR A 79 -3.87 -2.65 22.15
C THR A 79 -3.71 -3.18 20.73
N GLU A 80 -3.14 -2.37 19.85
CA GLU A 80 -2.84 -2.79 18.48
C GLU A 80 -1.91 -4.01 18.47
N ARG A 81 -0.84 -4.05 19.28
CA ARG A 81 0.05 -5.22 19.34
C ARG A 81 -0.65 -6.51 19.77
N LYS A 82 -1.69 -6.44 20.63
CA LYS A 82 -2.50 -7.62 20.95
C LYS A 82 -3.26 -8.13 19.71
N PHE A 83 -3.87 -7.23 18.98
CA PHE A 83 -4.59 -7.57 17.75
C PHE A 83 -3.63 -8.09 16.67
N TYR A 84 -2.44 -7.50 16.55
CA TYR A 84 -1.38 -7.98 15.68
C TYR A 84 -1.01 -9.44 15.95
N GLY A 85 -0.87 -9.84 17.23
CA GLY A 85 -0.60 -11.23 17.60
C GLY A 85 -1.69 -12.18 17.10
N ILE A 86 -2.96 -11.79 17.20
CA ILE A 86 -4.07 -12.60 16.68
C ILE A 86 -4.00 -12.71 15.15
N LEU A 87 -3.70 -11.62 14.45
CA LEU A 87 -3.52 -11.67 12.98
C LEU A 87 -2.38 -12.61 12.59
N GLN A 88 -1.27 -12.64 13.36
CA GLN A 88 -0.15 -13.57 13.12
C GLN A 88 -0.52 -15.05 13.33
N GLU A 89 -1.45 -15.34 14.24
CA GLU A 89 -1.95 -16.70 14.46
C GLU A 89 -2.94 -17.14 13.38
N LEU A 90 -3.74 -16.21 12.86
CA LEU A 90 -4.76 -16.48 11.86
C LEU A 90 -4.24 -16.56 10.43
N LEU A 91 -3.20 -15.81 10.11
CA LEU A 91 -2.71 -15.68 8.74
C LEU A 91 -1.54 -16.62 8.48
N SER A 92 -1.57 -17.30 7.34
CA SER A 92 -0.44 -18.13 6.91
C SER A 92 0.76 -17.28 6.48
N ASP A 93 1.90 -17.93 6.28
CA ASP A 93 3.15 -17.31 5.82
C ASP A 93 3.07 -16.72 4.40
N GLU A 94 1.98 -16.93 3.69
CA GLU A 94 1.73 -16.34 2.37
C GLU A 94 1.39 -14.85 2.45
N TYR A 95 0.98 -14.39 3.63
CA TYR A 95 0.56 -13.01 3.87
C TYR A 95 1.58 -12.24 4.71
N VAL A 96 1.68 -10.95 4.45
CA VAL A 96 2.55 -10.03 5.20
C VAL A 96 1.69 -8.97 5.89
N ILE A 97 1.90 -8.78 7.20
CA ILE A 97 1.18 -7.79 8.00
C ILE A 97 2.07 -6.56 8.17
N HIS A 98 1.65 -5.45 7.61
CA HIS A 98 2.30 -4.15 7.76
C HIS A 98 1.57 -3.31 8.81
N CYS A 99 2.32 -2.66 9.71
CA CYS A 99 1.75 -1.78 10.75
C CYS A 99 1.94 -0.30 10.38
N GLN A 100 0.96 0.55 10.75
CA GLN A 100 1.06 2.01 10.65
C GLN A 100 1.38 2.51 9.23
N VAL A 101 0.72 1.93 8.23
CA VAL A 101 0.92 2.25 6.82
C VAL A 101 0.29 3.59 6.47
N SER A 102 1.02 4.47 5.80
CA SER A 102 0.46 5.73 5.32
C SER A 102 -0.68 5.50 4.33
N LEU A 103 -1.79 6.21 4.49
CA LEU A 103 -2.90 6.16 3.52
C LEU A 103 -2.45 6.55 2.10
N MET A 104 -1.44 7.43 1.98
CA MET A 104 -0.84 7.81 0.69
C MET A 104 -0.14 6.66 -0.05
N ALA A 105 0.26 5.60 0.66
CA ALA A 105 0.80 4.40 0.03
C ALA A 105 -0.28 3.51 -0.59
N LEU A 106 -1.53 3.68 -0.18
CA LEU A 106 -2.67 2.88 -0.61
C LEU A 106 -3.49 3.57 -1.69
N VAL A 107 -3.70 4.87 -1.54
CA VAL A 107 -4.49 5.71 -2.46
C VAL A 107 -3.84 7.09 -2.58
N GLN A 108 -3.87 7.65 -3.79
CA GLN A 108 -3.30 8.97 -4.04
C GLN A 108 -4.38 9.87 -4.65
N PRO A 109 -4.60 11.08 -4.12
CA PRO A 109 -5.48 12.05 -4.73
C PRO A 109 -5.02 12.36 -6.15
N ILE A 110 -5.96 12.51 -7.08
CA ILE A 110 -5.67 12.91 -8.46
C ILE A 110 -5.15 14.35 -8.50
N ASP A 111 -5.75 15.25 -7.70
CA ASP A 111 -5.26 16.62 -7.55
C ASP A 111 -4.28 16.70 -6.38
N PHE A 112 -3.06 17.15 -6.65
CA PHE A 112 -2.01 17.33 -5.65
C PHE A 112 -2.41 18.26 -4.47
N LYS A 113 -3.33 19.20 -4.70
CA LYS A 113 -3.85 20.08 -3.63
C LYS A 113 -4.52 19.32 -2.50
N ASP A 114 -5.07 18.13 -2.78
CA ASP A 114 -5.76 17.30 -1.81
C ASP A 114 -4.84 16.36 -1.03
N ASN A 115 -3.55 16.33 -1.34
CA ASN A 115 -2.56 15.47 -0.64
C ASN A 115 -2.56 15.70 0.87
N SER A 116 -2.74 16.95 1.33
CA SER A 116 -2.76 17.27 2.77
C SER A 116 -3.85 16.54 3.55
N LYS A 117 -4.94 16.15 2.90
CA LYS A 117 -6.03 15.38 3.53
C LYS A 117 -5.67 13.91 3.74
N THR A 118 -4.75 13.38 2.94
CA THR A 118 -4.39 11.94 2.90
C THR A 118 -3.07 11.63 3.61
N TRP A 119 -2.04 12.44 3.38
CA TRP A 119 -0.65 12.12 3.76
C TRP A 119 -0.43 11.91 5.27
N ALA A 120 -1.16 12.63 6.12
CA ALA A 120 -1.00 12.54 7.57
C ALA A 120 -1.77 11.36 8.19
N LYS A 121 -2.56 10.60 7.40
CA LYS A 121 -3.35 9.48 7.88
C LYS A 121 -2.56 8.18 7.75
N ARG A 122 -2.65 7.35 8.78
CA ARG A 122 -2.04 6.01 8.82
C ARG A 122 -3.09 5.00 9.19
N MET A 123 -3.02 3.86 8.51
CA MET A 123 -3.84 2.68 8.76
C MET A 123 -3.14 1.79 9.77
N ASP A 124 -3.88 1.21 10.71
CA ASP A 124 -3.30 0.38 11.77
C ASP A 124 -2.58 -0.82 11.18
N TYR A 125 -3.25 -1.52 10.22
CA TYR A 125 -2.63 -2.63 9.50
C TYR A 125 -3.03 -2.64 8.03
N VAL A 126 -2.10 -3.15 7.22
CA VAL A 126 -2.34 -3.52 5.83
C VAL A 126 -1.83 -4.95 5.64
N ILE A 127 -2.66 -5.81 5.08
CA ILE A 127 -2.29 -7.17 4.72
C ILE A 127 -1.99 -7.20 3.22
N THR A 128 -0.83 -7.74 2.87
CA THR A 128 -0.42 -7.94 1.48
C THR A 128 -0.06 -9.41 1.24
N ASP A 129 0.02 -9.81 -0.03
CA ASP A 129 0.79 -10.99 -0.42
C ASP A 129 2.30 -10.71 -0.37
N LYS A 130 3.12 -11.70 -0.77
CA LYS A 130 4.59 -11.57 -0.80
C LYS A 130 5.11 -10.60 -1.85
N ASP A 131 4.30 -10.31 -2.88
CA ASP A 131 4.62 -9.34 -3.93
C ASP A 131 4.13 -7.94 -3.59
N THR A 132 3.75 -7.72 -2.32
CA THR A 132 3.25 -6.44 -1.78
C THR A 132 1.91 -5.97 -2.36
N ARG A 133 1.13 -6.85 -3.01
CA ARG A 133 -0.23 -6.53 -3.44
C ARG A 133 -1.14 -6.38 -2.23
N VAL A 134 -1.82 -5.26 -2.13
CA VAL A 134 -2.73 -4.97 -1.00
C VAL A 134 -3.99 -5.84 -1.10
N LEU A 135 -4.23 -6.65 -0.07
CA LEU A 135 -5.37 -7.56 0.04
C LEU A 135 -6.45 -7.04 0.99
N ALA A 136 -6.04 -6.38 2.06
CA ALA A 136 -6.94 -5.77 3.03
C ALA A 136 -6.29 -4.62 3.78
N VAL A 137 -7.12 -3.66 4.21
CA VAL A 137 -6.76 -2.60 5.15
C VAL A 137 -7.57 -2.82 6.42
N ILE A 138 -6.93 -2.72 7.60
CA ILE A 138 -7.57 -2.96 8.89
C ILE A 138 -7.38 -1.74 9.80
N GLU A 139 -8.47 -1.30 10.44
CA GLU A 139 -8.52 -0.24 11.44
C GLU A 139 -9.13 -0.76 12.75
N LEU A 140 -8.57 -0.36 13.87
CA LEU A 140 -9.11 -0.63 15.22
C LEU A 140 -9.83 0.61 15.74
N ASP A 141 -11.14 0.52 15.85
CA ASP A 141 -12.00 1.62 16.32
C ASP A 141 -12.14 1.58 17.84
N ASP A 142 -11.64 2.61 18.52
CA ASP A 142 -11.88 2.77 19.97
C ASP A 142 -13.20 3.55 20.23
N SER A 143 -13.74 3.45 21.44
CA SER A 143 -15.01 4.10 21.84
C SER A 143 -14.95 5.64 21.81
N SER A 144 -13.81 6.26 21.53
CA SER A 144 -13.66 7.71 21.47
C SER A 144 -14.10 8.34 20.12
N HIS A 145 -14.74 7.54 19.24
CA HIS A 145 -15.25 7.98 17.92
C HIS A 145 -16.40 9.00 17.98
N SER A 146 -16.94 9.30 19.17
CA SER A 146 -17.98 10.34 19.34
C SER A 146 -17.50 11.78 19.06
N ARG A 147 -16.18 11.99 18.85
CA ARG A 147 -15.65 13.33 18.57
C ARG A 147 -15.82 13.69 17.09
N PRO A 148 -16.46 14.83 16.73
CA PRO A 148 -16.78 15.22 15.36
C PRO A 148 -15.59 15.13 14.39
N LYS A 149 -14.42 15.60 14.77
CA LYS A 149 -13.19 15.53 13.94
C LYS A 149 -12.73 14.12 13.61
N ARG A 150 -13.02 13.13 14.48
CA ARG A 150 -12.71 11.71 14.19
C ARG A 150 -13.73 11.15 13.22
N GLN A 151 -15.00 11.47 13.38
CA GLN A 151 -16.05 11.05 12.45
C GLN A 151 -15.77 11.54 11.02
N GLU A 152 -15.38 12.80 10.85
CA GLU A 152 -14.96 13.34 9.55
C GLU A 152 -13.76 12.57 8.96
N ARG A 153 -12.78 12.25 9.81
CA ARG A 153 -11.63 11.43 9.39
C ARG A 153 -12.07 10.05 8.93
N ASP A 154 -12.94 9.40 9.68
CA ASP A 154 -13.39 8.03 9.41
C ASP A 154 -14.26 7.99 8.15
N ILE A 155 -15.13 8.97 7.94
CA ILE A 155 -15.90 9.15 6.70
C ILE A 155 -14.92 9.28 5.52
N TYR A 156 -13.94 10.17 5.61
CA TYR A 156 -12.95 10.37 4.56
C TYR A 156 -12.20 9.09 4.23
N VAL A 157 -11.70 8.34 5.23
CA VAL A 157 -10.97 7.08 5.02
C VAL A 157 -11.87 6.04 4.35
N ASN A 158 -13.13 5.94 4.77
CA ASN A 158 -14.09 5.02 4.15
C ASN A 158 -14.33 5.36 2.67
N GLU A 159 -14.53 6.64 2.36
CA GLU A 159 -14.79 7.10 1.00
C GLU A 159 -13.60 6.87 0.06
N VAL A 160 -12.38 7.20 0.50
CA VAL A 160 -11.20 7.08 -0.37
C VAL A 160 -10.73 5.65 -0.55
N LEU A 161 -11.06 4.73 0.36
CA LEU A 161 -10.75 3.30 0.19
C LEU A 161 -11.87 2.56 -0.55
N LEU A 162 -13.07 3.13 -0.59
CA LEU A 162 -14.21 2.52 -1.29
C LEU A 162 -13.89 2.32 -2.79
N GLY A 163 -14.02 1.09 -3.25
CA GLY A 163 -13.73 0.71 -4.63
C GLY A 163 -12.23 0.54 -4.97
N HIS A 164 -11.34 0.81 -4.01
CA HIS A 164 -9.90 0.61 -4.17
C HIS A 164 -9.38 -0.58 -3.36
N HIS A 165 -9.63 -0.58 -2.05
CA HIS A 165 -9.14 -1.63 -1.15
C HIS A 165 -10.22 -2.03 -0.14
N PRO A 166 -10.35 -3.32 0.20
CA PRO A 166 -11.24 -3.78 1.28
C PRO A 166 -10.81 -3.15 2.62
N LEU A 167 -11.70 -2.40 3.26
CA LEU A 167 -11.49 -1.85 4.60
C LEU A 167 -12.28 -2.65 5.63
N LEU A 168 -11.58 -3.19 6.61
CA LEU A 168 -12.12 -3.94 7.74
C LEU A 168 -11.94 -3.12 9.02
N ARG A 169 -13.02 -2.85 9.72
CA ARG A 169 -13.00 -2.17 11.02
C ARG A 169 -13.34 -3.11 12.14
N PHE A 170 -12.54 -3.11 13.20
CA PHE A 170 -12.77 -3.90 14.41
C PHE A 170 -12.81 -2.98 15.62
N GLY A 171 -13.84 -3.11 16.45
CA GLY A 171 -13.90 -2.38 17.72
C GLY A 171 -12.79 -2.83 18.67
N VAL A 172 -12.15 -1.88 19.35
CA VAL A 172 -11.18 -2.17 20.40
C VAL A 172 -11.86 -2.90 21.56
N ARG A 173 -11.35 -4.08 21.91
CA ARG A 173 -11.87 -4.94 22.97
C ARG A 173 -10.73 -5.44 23.88
N GLY A 174 -11.05 -5.83 25.10
CA GLY A 174 -10.10 -6.46 26.02
C GLY A 174 -9.64 -7.84 25.53
N THR A 175 -10.57 -8.59 24.92
CA THR A 175 -10.35 -9.91 24.30
C THR A 175 -11.05 -9.93 22.95
N TYR A 176 -10.49 -10.70 22.01
CA TYR A 176 -11.06 -10.92 20.68
C TYR A 176 -11.31 -12.40 20.48
N ASP A 177 -12.38 -12.73 19.79
CA ASP A 177 -12.62 -14.07 19.28
C ASP A 177 -11.90 -14.23 17.93
N PRO A 178 -10.90 -15.12 17.81
CA PRO A 178 -10.20 -15.35 16.54
C PRO A 178 -11.14 -15.79 15.43
N MET A 179 -12.20 -16.55 15.73
CA MET A 179 -13.17 -17.01 14.76
C MET A 179 -14.00 -15.84 14.19
N GLU A 180 -14.40 -14.87 15.03
CA GLU A 180 -15.09 -13.65 14.56
C GLU A 180 -14.21 -12.86 13.59
N ILE A 181 -12.90 -12.74 13.89
CA ILE A 181 -11.93 -12.01 13.05
C ILE A 181 -11.72 -12.75 11.73
N SER A 182 -11.45 -14.06 11.77
CA SER A 182 -11.25 -14.90 10.60
C SER A 182 -12.45 -14.84 9.66
N ASN A 183 -13.67 -15.09 10.16
CA ASN A 183 -14.91 -15.02 9.38
C ASN A 183 -15.09 -13.65 8.72
N LYS A 184 -14.76 -12.56 9.39
CA LYS A 184 -14.89 -11.21 8.84
C LYS A 184 -13.85 -10.94 7.76
N ILE A 185 -12.62 -11.40 7.92
CA ILE A 185 -11.56 -11.30 6.91
C ILE A 185 -11.97 -12.08 5.66
N GLU A 186 -12.30 -13.36 5.80
CA GLU A 186 -12.63 -14.24 4.67
C GLU A 186 -13.89 -13.84 3.92
N SER A 187 -14.90 -13.29 4.63
CA SER A 187 -16.16 -12.85 4.01
C SER A 187 -16.04 -11.56 3.20
N ARG A 188 -14.97 -10.78 3.41
CA ARG A 188 -14.80 -9.46 2.82
C ARG A 188 -13.57 -9.33 1.93
N THR A 189 -12.72 -10.34 1.89
CA THR A 189 -11.45 -10.34 1.17
C THR A 189 -11.19 -11.69 0.51
N GLU A 190 -10.14 -11.77 -0.28
CA GLU A 190 -9.64 -13.03 -0.85
C GLU A 190 -8.69 -13.80 0.09
N ILE A 191 -8.40 -13.26 1.26
CA ILE A 191 -7.53 -13.87 2.27
C ILE A 191 -8.19 -15.13 2.83
N ARG A 192 -7.37 -16.17 3.08
CA ARG A 192 -7.79 -17.39 3.78
C ARG A 192 -7.03 -17.50 5.09
N CYS A 193 -7.75 -17.71 6.17
CA CYS A 193 -7.20 -17.90 7.51
C CYS A 193 -6.91 -19.39 7.76
N ASN A 194 -5.97 -19.66 8.71
CA ASN A 194 -5.65 -21.03 9.15
C ASN A 194 -6.78 -21.67 9.94
#